data_dd5ce2e5318fa0d7a461cb6618e74fef
#
_entry.id   dd5ce2e5318fa0d7a461cb6618e74fef
#
_cell.length_a   1.000
_cell.length_b   1.000
_cell.length_c   1.000
_cell.angle_alpha   90.00
_cell.angle_beta   90.00
_cell.angle_gamma   90.00
#
_symmetry.space_group_name_H-M   'P 1'
#
loop_
_entity.id
_entity.type
_entity.pdbx_description
1 polymer ?
#
loop_
_entity_poly.entity_id
_entity_poly.type
_entity_poly.pdbx_seq_one_letter_code
_entity_poly.pdbx_strand_id
1 'polypeptide(L)'
;ELGAQSMLDTVLTVNQRGHTARQVREASALIKTFGFELGLQMMTGLYGDTVQGAKQTAIEIAKCKPDTVRIYPTVIMRHTYLGQLYESGKYDTLSLEETIDLCSELLAFFEQEQIRVIRLGLHSSPELERDRLAGPWHPALRELCESRRYRNAILQDLEHSFVIGKKIELFIHPKDYSKAVGQKK
;
A
#
# COMPACT_ATOMS: atom_id res chain seq x y z
N GLU A 1 -13.89 -0.53 11.62
CA GLU A 1 -12.58 -0.76 10.98
C GLU A 1 -11.75 -1.72 11.82
N LEU A 2 -11.07 -2.69 11.16
CA LEU A 2 -10.18 -3.64 11.79
C LEU A 2 -8.76 -3.51 11.23
N GLY A 3 -7.76 -3.58 12.10
CA GLY A 3 -6.35 -3.62 11.74
C GLY A 3 -5.89 -5.04 11.42
N ALA A 4 -6.12 -5.53 10.21
CA ALA A 4 -5.59 -6.83 9.77
C ALA A 4 -4.06 -6.84 9.73
N GLN A 5 -3.47 -5.76 9.29
CA GLN A 5 -2.03 -5.51 9.11
C GLN A 5 -1.39 -6.43 8.07
N SER A 6 -1.43 -7.74 8.28
CA SER A 6 -1.08 -8.82 7.36
C SER A 6 -2.11 -9.95 7.48
N MET A 7 -2.20 -10.79 6.47
CA MET A 7 -2.98 -12.04 6.49
C MET A 7 -2.07 -13.28 6.45
N LEU A 8 -0.80 -13.09 6.77
CA LEU A 8 0.20 -14.15 6.95
C LEU A 8 0.53 -14.26 8.45
N ASP A 9 0.17 -15.38 9.07
CA ASP A 9 0.34 -15.59 10.51
C ASP A 9 1.81 -15.53 10.93
N THR A 10 2.75 -15.93 10.07
CA THR A 10 4.18 -15.79 10.31
C THR A 10 4.60 -14.32 10.46
N VAL A 11 4.10 -13.43 9.59
CA VAL A 11 4.36 -11.99 9.64
C VAL A 11 3.72 -11.38 10.89
N LEU A 12 2.46 -11.76 11.19
CA LEU A 12 1.75 -11.28 12.37
C LEU A 12 2.51 -11.65 13.66
N THR A 13 3.01 -12.88 13.75
CA THR A 13 3.72 -13.39 14.92
C THR A 13 5.03 -12.64 15.16
N VAL A 14 5.89 -12.49 14.15
CA VAL A 14 7.19 -11.83 14.32
C VAL A 14 7.05 -10.33 14.59
N ASN A 15 5.92 -9.73 14.17
CA ASN A 15 5.57 -8.34 14.49
C ASN A 15 4.72 -8.20 15.77
N GLN A 16 4.52 -9.27 16.53
CA GLN A 16 3.80 -9.30 17.82
C GLN A 16 2.39 -8.68 17.75
N ARG A 17 1.64 -8.97 16.67
CA ARG A 17 0.33 -8.32 16.43
C ARG A 17 -0.81 -8.83 17.31
N GLY A 18 -0.62 -9.92 18.03
CA GLY A 18 -1.56 -10.45 19.02
C GLY A 18 -2.85 -11.05 18.45
N HIS A 19 -2.95 -11.21 17.13
CA HIS A 19 -4.07 -11.82 16.42
C HIS A 19 -3.60 -12.65 15.22
N THR A 20 -4.49 -13.46 14.67
CA THR A 20 -4.26 -14.30 13.50
C THR A 20 -5.12 -13.89 12.31
N ALA A 21 -4.73 -14.29 11.10
CA ALA A 21 -5.52 -14.10 9.89
C ALA A 21 -6.93 -14.74 10.01
N ARG A 22 -7.03 -15.87 10.71
CA ARG A 22 -8.33 -16.53 11.01
C ARG A 22 -9.24 -15.60 11.82
N GLN A 23 -8.73 -14.99 12.90
CA GLN A 23 -9.50 -14.07 13.73
C GLN A 23 -9.95 -12.83 12.95
N VAL A 24 -9.13 -12.33 12.03
CA VAL A 24 -9.54 -11.23 11.12
C VAL A 24 -10.73 -11.66 10.25
N ARG A 25 -10.68 -12.87 9.66
CA ARG A 25 -11.81 -13.40 8.85
C ARG A 25 -13.08 -13.59 9.68
N GLU A 26 -12.97 -14.19 10.87
CA GLU A 26 -14.10 -14.40 11.78
C GLU A 26 -14.73 -13.07 12.21
N ALA A 27 -13.93 -12.10 12.64
CA ALA A 27 -14.42 -10.77 13.01
C ALA A 27 -15.04 -10.02 11.82
N SER A 28 -14.46 -10.13 10.64
CA SER A 28 -15.01 -9.54 9.40
C SER A 28 -16.39 -10.10 9.06
N ALA A 29 -16.55 -11.43 9.15
CA ALA A 29 -17.83 -12.08 8.94
C ALA A 29 -18.87 -11.62 9.96
N LEU A 30 -18.48 -11.55 11.24
CA LEU A 30 -19.36 -11.11 12.31
C LEU A 30 -19.84 -9.66 12.11
N ILE A 31 -18.95 -8.73 11.77
CA ILE A 31 -19.31 -7.32 11.48
C ILE A 31 -20.37 -7.25 10.38
N LYS A 32 -20.19 -8.03 9.30
CA LYS A 32 -21.15 -8.06 8.19
C LYS A 32 -22.49 -8.68 8.57
N THR A 33 -22.50 -9.68 9.45
CA THR A 33 -23.74 -10.28 9.96
C THR A 33 -24.62 -9.25 10.67
N PHE A 34 -24.00 -8.26 11.33
CA PHE A 34 -24.72 -7.14 11.97
C PHE A 34 -25.07 -6.00 11.01
N GLY A 35 -24.79 -6.11 9.72
CA GLY A 35 -25.12 -5.09 8.74
C GLY A 35 -24.22 -3.85 8.75
N PHE A 36 -23.06 -3.89 9.43
CA PHE A 36 -22.12 -2.78 9.43
C PHE A 36 -21.21 -2.79 8.19
N GLU A 37 -20.81 -1.60 7.76
CA GLU A 37 -19.72 -1.47 6.79
C GLU A 37 -18.40 -1.97 7.39
N LEU A 38 -17.66 -2.74 6.61
CA LEU A 38 -16.37 -3.31 6.99
C LEU A 38 -15.23 -2.52 6.38
N GLY A 39 -14.41 -1.87 7.20
CA GLY A 39 -13.12 -1.33 6.79
C GLY A 39 -11.98 -2.23 7.26
N LEU A 40 -11.05 -2.59 6.38
CA LEU A 40 -9.84 -3.33 6.73
C LEU A 40 -8.60 -2.47 6.48
N GLN A 41 -7.63 -2.59 7.38
CA GLN A 41 -6.35 -1.91 7.28
C GLN A 41 -5.25 -2.94 7.09
N MET A 42 -4.39 -2.73 6.08
CA MET A 42 -3.17 -3.52 5.87
C MET A 42 -1.92 -2.65 5.94
N MET A 43 -0.80 -3.30 6.24
CA MET A 43 0.52 -2.70 6.16
C MET A 43 1.35 -3.40 5.07
N THR A 44 2.33 -2.70 4.51
CA THR A 44 3.34 -3.25 3.60
C THR A 44 4.72 -3.06 4.18
N GLY A 45 5.65 -3.96 3.89
CA GLY A 45 7.02 -3.88 4.37
C GLY A 45 7.17 -4.12 5.87
N LEU A 46 6.30 -4.92 6.49
CA LEU A 46 6.48 -5.37 7.87
C LEU A 46 7.71 -6.26 8.00
N TYR A 47 8.29 -6.33 9.20
CA TYR A 47 9.41 -7.23 9.47
C TYR A 47 9.03 -8.68 9.11
N GLY A 48 9.88 -9.35 8.33
CA GLY A 48 9.63 -10.70 7.86
C GLY A 48 8.60 -10.82 6.73
N ASP A 49 8.05 -9.72 6.23
CA ASP A 49 7.16 -9.70 5.06
C ASP A 49 7.96 -9.51 3.77
N THR A 50 7.31 -9.77 2.65
CA THR A 50 7.84 -9.59 1.30
C THR A 50 6.82 -8.86 0.42
N VAL A 51 7.25 -8.37 -0.74
CA VAL A 51 6.34 -7.80 -1.76
C VAL A 51 5.24 -8.81 -2.10
N GLN A 52 5.60 -10.08 -2.29
CA GLN A 52 4.63 -11.15 -2.58
C GLN A 52 3.71 -11.43 -1.38
N GLY A 53 4.22 -11.36 -0.15
CA GLY A 53 3.42 -11.50 1.07
C GLY A 53 2.39 -10.39 1.23
N ALA A 54 2.75 -9.15 0.92
CA ALA A 54 1.83 -8.02 0.90
C ALA A 54 0.73 -8.20 -0.17
N LYS A 55 1.07 -8.67 -1.37
CA LYS A 55 0.10 -9.01 -2.43
C LYS A 55 -0.84 -10.15 -1.98
N GLN A 56 -0.30 -11.18 -1.37
CA GLN A 56 -1.12 -12.27 -0.81
C GLN A 56 -2.06 -11.76 0.30
N THR A 57 -1.59 -10.86 1.14
CA THR A 57 -2.42 -10.18 2.16
C THR A 57 -3.58 -9.44 1.52
N ALA A 58 -3.37 -8.71 0.43
CA ALA A 58 -4.43 -8.01 -0.28
C ALA A 58 -5.50 -8.97 -0.84
N ILE A 59 -5.07 -10.11 -1.41
CA ILE A 59 -5.98 -11.16 -1.90
C ILE A 59 -6.84 -11.73 -0.76
N GLU A 60 -6.24 -12.02 0.39
CA GLU A 60 -6.97 -12.54 1.55
C GLU A 60 -7.93 -11.50 2.16
N ILE A 61 -7.55 -10.21 2.15
CA ILE A 61 -8.42 -9.10 2.53
C ILE A 61 -9.62 -9.00 1.58
N ALA A 62 -9.41 -9.08 0.28
CA ALA A 62 -10.50 -9.02 -0.71
C ALA A 62 -11.52 -10.13 -0.52
N LYS A 63 -11.10 -11.34 -0.12
CA LYS A 63 -12.02 -12.45 0.22
C LYS A 63 -12.96 -12.13 1.38
N CYS A 64 -12.57 -11.23 2.30
CA CYS A 64 -13.44 -10.74 3.37
C CYS A 64 -14.50 -9.74 2.87
N LYS A 65 -14.41 -9.31 1.59
CA LYS A 65 -15.32 -8.36 0.93
C LYS A 65 -15.51 -7.08 1.76
N PRO A 66 -14.43 -6.36 2.12
CA PRO A 66 -14.56 -5.10 2.85
C PRO A 66 -15.16 -4.03 1.94
N ASP A 67 -15.84 -3.06 2.53
CA ASP A 67 -16.35 -1.87 1.82
C ASP A 67 -15.22 -0.88 1.57
N THR A 68 -14.25 -0.85 2.47
CA THR A 68 -13.07 0.04 2.37
C THR A 68 -11.79 -0.64 2.85
N VAL A 69 -10.66 -0.17 2.28
CA VAL A 69 -9.31 -0.58 2.70
C VAL A 69 -8.46 0.65 2.95
N ARG A 70 -7.54 0.52 3.92
CA ARG A 70 -6.41 1.44 4.13
C ARG A 70 -5.10 0.68 3.96
N ILE A 71 -4.13 1.32 3.31
CA ILE A 71 -2.81 0.74 3.06
C ILE A 71 -1.77 1.64 3.73
N TYR A 72 -1.00 1.08 4.65
CA TYR A 72 0.05 1.80 5.36
C TYR A 72 1.42 1.15 5.13
N PRO A 73 2.28 1.74 4.29
CA PRO A 73 3.68 1.36 4.25
C PRO A 73 4.34 1.56 5.62
N THR A 74 5.19 0.61 5.99
CA THR A 74 5.86 0.62 7.29
C THR A 74 6.91 1.71 7.34
N VAL A 75 6.79 2.59 8.33
CA VAL A 75 7.77 3.61 8.66
C VAL A 75 8.40 3.24 9.99
N ILE A 76 9.72 3.31 10.06
CA ILE A 76 10.49 2.97 11.25
C ILE A 76 10.62 4.19 12.13
N MET A 77 10.16 4.06 13.38
CA MET A 77 10.20 5.11 14.37
C MET A 77 11.29 4.83 15.42
N ARG A 78 11.93 5.89 15.90
CA ARG A 78 12.84 5.82 17.06
C ARG A 78 12.11 5.21 18.27
N HIS A 79 12.89 4.63 19.17
CA HIS A 79 12.39 4.06 20.43
C HIS A 79 11.36 2.94 20.27
N THR A 80 11.31 2.29 19.11
CA THR A 80 10.48 1.11 18.86
C THR A 80 11.34 -0.14 18.69
N TYR A 81 10.74 -1.31 18.89
CA TYR A 81 11.44 -2.58 18.62
C TYR A 81 11.89 -2.69 17.16
N LEU A 82 11.07 -2.23 16.23
CA LEU A 82 11.41 -2.21 14.81
C LEU A 82 12.59 -1.26 14.54
N GLY A 83 12.67 -0.13 15.25
CA GLY A 83 13.83 0.77 15.21
C GLY A 83 15.12 0.08 15.66
N GLN A 84 15.07 -0.70 16.75
CA GLN A 84 16.23 -1.46 17.23
C GLN A 84 16.68 -2.54 16.22
N LEU A 85 15.73 -3.22 15.56
CA LEU A 85 16.04 -4.20 14.51
C LEU A 85 16.73 -3.52 13.33
N TYR A 86 16.23 -2.36 12.91
CA TYR A 86 16.82 -1.58 11.83
C TYR A 86 18.24 -1.11 12.17
N GLU A 87 18.43 -0.49 13.33
CA GLU A 87 19.73 0.01 13.79
C GLU A 87 20.76 -1.13 13.96
N SER A 88 20.31 -2.33 14.28
CA SER A 88 21.16 -3.53 14.38
C SER A 88 21.38 -4.27 13.04
N GLY A 89 20.85 -3.75 11.93
CA GLY A 89 20.97 -4.36 10.61
C GLY A 89 20.18 -5.67 10.41
N LYS A 90 19.24 -5.97 11.30
CA LYS A 90 18.40 -7.18 11.24
C LYS A 90 17.11 -6.99 10.43
N TYR A 91 16.79 -5.75 10.10
CA TYR A 91 15.63 -5.39 9.30
C TYR A 91 15.97 -4.22 8.39
N ASP A 92 15.51 -4.29 7.16
CA ASP A 92 15.58 -3.19 6.20
C ASP A 92 14.19 -2.89 5.64
N THR A 93 13.97 -1.65 5.18
CA THR A 93 12.70 -1.22 4.65
C THR A 93 12.69 -1.30 3.13
N LEU A 94 11.50 -1.36 2.55
CA LEU A 94 11.34 -1.04 1.14
C LEU A 94 11.79 0.41 0.89
N SER A 95 12.45 0.65 -0.22
CA SER A 95 12.71 1.99 -0.72
C SER A 95 11.38 2.69 -1.10
N LEU A 96 11.43 4.01 -1.29
CA LEU A 96 10.25 4.76 -1.75
C LEU A 96 9.78 4.27 -3.13
N GLU A 97 10.69 3.97 -4.05
CA GLU A 97 10.36 3.48 -5.40
C GLU A 97 9.70 2.10 -5.36
N GLU A 98 10.26 1.14 -4.63
CA GLU A 98 9.66 -0.18 -4.44
C GLU A 98 8.28 -0.10 -3.80
N THR A 99 8.11 0.84 -2.86
CA THR A 99 6.82 1.08 -2.21
C THR A 99 5.80 1.68 -3.18
N ILE A 100 6.22 2.63 -4.02
CA ILE A 100 5.35 3.21 -5.06
C ILE A 100 4.91 2.11 -6.03
N ASP A 101 5.82 1.25 -6.47
CA ASP A 101 5.50 0.15 -7.38
C ASP A 101 4.50 -0.81 -6.72
N LEU A 102 4.80 -1.32 -5.53
CA LEU A 102 3.90 -2.22 -4.80
C LEU A 102 2.53 -1.58 -4.54
N CYS A 103 2.50 -0.36 -4.02
CA CYS A 103 1.24 0.32 -3.70
C CYS A 103 0.43 0.66 -4.95
N SER A 104 1.08 0.92 -6.07
CA SER A 104 0.42 1.12 -7.37
C SER A 104 -0.31 -0.14 -7.83
N GLU A 105 0.33 -1.31 -7.68
CA GLU A 105 -0.29 -2.60 -7.99
C GLU A 105 -1.44 -2.91 -7.02
N LEU A 106 -1.27 -2.64 -5.72
CA LEU A 106 -2.33 -2.84 -4.72
C LEU A 106 -3.54 -1.95 -4.98
N LEU A 107 -3.34 -0.69 -5.38
CA LEU A 107 -4.43 0.20 -5.79
C LEU A 107 -5.19 -0.36 -7.00
N ALA A 108 -4.48 -0.85 -8.02
CA ALA A 108 -5.08 -1.45 -9.20
C ALA A 108 -5.87 -2.72 -8.83
N PHE A 109 -5.30 -3.56 -7.99
CA PHE A 109 -5.94 -4.79 -7.52
C PHE A 109 -7.27 -4.49 -6.78
N PHE A 110 -7.25 -3.60 -5.78
CA PHE A 110 -8.47 -3.28 -5.03
C PHE A 110 -9.53 -2.59 -5.89
N GLU A 111 -9.12 -1.80 -6.88
CA GLU A 111 -10.04 -1.20 -7.85
C GLU A 111 -10.73 -2.28 -8.70
N GLN A 112 -9.98 -3.28 -9.20
CA GLN A 112 -10.54 -4.43 -9.92
C GLN A 112 -11.52 -5.25 -9.06
N GLU A 113 -11.22 -5.41 -7.77
CA GLU A 113 -12.10 -6.07 -6.80
C GLU A 113 -13.28 -5.18 -6.35
N GLN A 114 -13.40 -3.96 -6.88
CA GLN A 114 -14.43 -2.97 -6.52
C GLN A 114 -14.40 -2.55 -5.04
N ILE A 115 -13.23 -2.63 -4.41
CA ILE A 115 -12.98 -2.25 -3.02
C ILE A 115 -12.33 -0.87 -3.01
N ARG A 116 -12.94 0.07 -2.28
CA ARG A 116 -12.45 1.45 -2.22
C ARG A 116 -11.26 1.59 -1.26
N VAL A 117 -10.08 1.94 -1.77
CA VAL A 117 -8.94 2.35 -0.95
C VAL A 117 -9.13 3.79 -0.52
N ILE A 118 -9.56 3.99 0.73
CA ILE A 118 -9.85 5.32 1.30
C ILE A 118 -8.60 6.02 1.81
N ARG A 119 -7.52 5.27 2.07
CA ARG A 119 -6.26 5.81 2.55
C ARG A 119 -5.07 5.03 2.02
N LEU A 120 -4.05 5.75 1.58
CA LEU A 120 -2.74 5.20 1.27
C LEU A 120 -1.66 6.15 1.83
N GLY A 121 -0.78 5.59 2.67
CA GLY A 121 0.26 6.33 3.36
C GLY A 121 -0.18 7.01 4.66
N LEU A 122 0.81 7.39 5.46
CA LEU A 122 0.63 8.09 6.73
C LEU A 122 0.46 9.60 6.52
N HIS A 123 -0.34 10.23 7.38
CA HIS A 123 -0.34 11.67 7.48
C HIS A 123 0.99 12.19 8.04
N SER A 124 1.40 13.36 7.60
CA SER A 124 2.42 14.11 8.32
C SER A 124 1.90 14.45 9.72
N SER A 125 2.74 14.24 10.70
CA SER A 125 2.54 14.73 12.06
C SER A 125 3.89 15.14 12.65
N PRO A 126 3.88 16.05 13.63
CA PRO A 126 5.14 16.46 14.29
C PRO A 126 5.93 15.29 14.88
N GLU A 127 5.24 14.27 15.41
CA GLU A 127 5.85 13.05 15.94
C GLU A 127 6.51 12.24 14.84
N LEU A 128 5.82 12.02 13.72
CA LEU A 128 6.35 11.30 12.57
C LEU A 128 7.61 11.99 12.02
N GLU A 129 7.58 13.30 11.89
CA GLU A 129 8.71 14.07 11.36
C GLU A 129 9.92 14.05 12.30
N ARG A 130 9.67 14.13 13.63
CA ARG A 130 10.73 14.12 14.64
C ARG A 130 11.36 12.74 14.84
N ASP A 131 10.54 11.70 14.90
CA ASP A 131 10.95 10.38 15.40
C ASP A 131 11.15 9.34 14.29
N ARG A 132 10.93 9.70 13.02
CA ARG A 132 11.18 8.81 11.90
C ARG A 132 12.69 8.54 11.74
N LEU A 133 13.07 7.27 11.74
CA LEU A 133 14.41 6.80 11.41
C LEU A 133 14.57 6.50 9.93
N ALA A 134 13.65 5.73 9.37
CA ALA A 134 13.70 5.25 7.99
C ALA A 134 12.30 4.87 7.49
N GLY A 135 12.25 4.45 6.23
CA GLY A 135 11.03 3.94 5.60
C GLY A 135 10.43 4.88 4.56
N PRO A 136 9.57 4.35 3.72
CA PRO A 136 9.06 5.02 2.53
C PRO A 136 7.94 6.00 2.87
N TRP A 137 8.27 7.12 3.46
CA TRP A 137 7.30 8.17 3.74
C TRP A 137 7.38 9.30 2.73
N HIS A 138 6.24 9.69 2.19
CA HIS A 138 6.07 10.86 1.36
C HIS A 138 4.67 11.44 1.59
N PRO A 139 4.50 12.78 1.75
CA PRO A 139 3.20 13.40 2.03
C PRO A 139 2.19 13.18 0.91
N ALA A 140 2.65 13.07 -0.33
CA ALA A 140 1.85 12.83 -1.51
C ALA A 140 2.01 11.38 -2.05
N LEU A 141 2.23 10.39 -1.19
CA LEU A 141 2.49 9.01 -1.61
C LEU A 141 1.39 8.47 -2.55
N ARG A 142 0.12 8.76 -2.25
CA ARG A 142 -0.99 8.33 -3.11
C ARG A 142 -0.87 8.93 -4.52
N GLU A 143 -0.54 10.20 -4.64
CA GLU A 143 -0.38 10.85 -5.94
C GLU A 143 0.77 10.24 -6.74
N LEU A 144 1.89 9.90 -6.07
CA LEU A 144 3.02 9.22 -6.70
C LEU A 144 2.60 7.85 -7.26
N CYS A 145 1.83 7.07 -6.49
CA CYS A 145 1.30 5.78 -6.92
C CYS A 145 0.32 5.92 -8.10
N GLU A 146 -0.59 6.89 -8.06
CA GLU A 146 -1.52 7.16 -9.16
C GLU A 146 -0.77 7.60 -10.44
N SER A 147 0.26 8.44 -10.31
CA SER A 147 1.12 8.83 -11.42
C SER A 147 1.89 7.65 -12.00
N ARG A 148 2.38 6.73 -11.16
CA ARG A 148 3.04 5.50 -11.58
C ARG A 148 2.08 4.60 -12.37
N ARG A 149 0.87 4.42 -11.90
CA ARG A 149 -0.19 3.66 -12.61
C ARG A 149 -0.48 4.27 -13.98
N TYR A 150 -0.65 5.58 -14.02
CA TYR A 150 -0.94 6.32 -15.25
C TYR A 150 0.20 6.16 -16.26
N ARG A 151 1.45 6.34 -15.81
CA ARG A 151 2.64 6.12 -16.63
C ARG A 151 2.72 4.69 -17.17
N ASN A 152 2.48 3.70 -16.33
CA ASN A 152 2.55 2.29 -16.74
C ASN A 152 1.49 1.95 -17.79
N ALA A 153 0.26 2.46 -17.66
CA ALA A 153 -0.79 2.30 -18.65
C ALA A 153 -0.37 2.90 -20.00
N ILE A 154 0.15 4.13 -20.01
CA ILE A 154 0.67 4.77 -21.24
C ILE A 154 1.78 3.92 -21.88
N LEU A 155 2.73 3.44 -21.10
CA LEU A 155 3.82 2.63 -21.63
C LEU A 155 3.33 1.33 -22.25
N GLN A 156 2.39 0.65 -21.62
CA GLN A 156 1.76 -0.56 -22.18
C GLN A 156 1.07 -0.27 -23.52
N ASP A 157 0.30 0.80 -23.61
CA ASP A 157 -0.36 1.20 -24.86
C ASP A 157 0.65 1.52 -25.97
N LEU A 158 1.77 2.17 -25.62
CA LEU A 158 2.84 2.50 -26.56
C LEU A 158 3.59 1.27 -27.07
N GLU A 159 3.87 0.30 -26.18
CA GLU A 159 4.51 -0.98 -26.57
C GLU A 159 3.67 -1.75 -27.58
N HIS A 160 2.35 -1.77 -27.39
CA HIS A 160 1.43 -2.42 -28.35
C HIS A 160 1.29 -1.66 -29.68
N SER A 161 1.62 -0.38 -29.72
CA SER A 161 1.41 0.49 -30.90
C SER A 161 2.62 0.61 -31.81
N PHE A 162 3.76 -0.05 -31.54
CA PHE A 162 5.01 0.00 -32.33
C PHE A 162 5.46 1.43 -32.72
N VAL A 163 5.48 2.35 -31.77
CA VAL A 163 5.72 3.80 -32.00
C VAL A 163 7.16 4.24 -31.71
N ILE A 164 8.14 3.33 -31.69
CA ILE A 164 9.55 3.66 -31.41
C ILE A 164 10.05 4.71 -32.42
N GLY A 165 10.62 5.81 -31.88
CA GLY A 165 11.17 6.90 -32.68
C GLY A 165 10.16 7.87 -33.28
N LYS A 166 8.86 7.75 -32.96
CA LYS A 166 7.82 8.68 -33.41
C LYS A 166 7.50 9.73 -32.36
N LYS A 167 7.09 10.92 -32.79
CA LYS A 167 6.47 11.93 -31.93
C LYS A 167 5.07 11.46 -31.55
N ILE A 168 4.75 11.53 -30.28
CA ILE A 168 3.47 11.09 -29.72
C ILE A 168 2.77 12.29 -29.11
N GLU A 169 1.48 12.41 -29.37
CA GLU A 169 0.59 13.36 -28.69
C GLU A 169 -0.35 12.60 -27.79
N LEU A 170 -0.38 12.97 -26.51
CA LEU A 170 -1.26 12.38 -25.49
C LEU A 170 -2.41 13.34 -25.22
N PHE A 171 -3.64 12.86 -25.47
CA PHE A 171 -4.86 13.57 -25.08
C PHE A 171 -5.28 13.11 -23.70
N ILE A 172 -5.22 14.01 -22.71
CA ILE A 172 -5.42 13.72 -21.29
C ILE A 172 -6.65 14.46 -20.81
N HIS A 173 -7.51 13.76 -20.05
CA HIS A 173 -8.62 14.43 -19.39
C HIS A 173 -8.08 15.45 -18.36
N PRO A 174 -8.63 16.69 -18.28
CA PRO A 174 -8.13 17.71 -17.37
C PRO A 174 -8.00 17.29 -15.89
N LYS A 175 -8.90 16.41 -15.42
CA LYS A 175 -8.84 15.85 -14.05
C LYS A 175 -7.63 14.95 -13.80
N ASP A 176 -7.02 14.38 -14.84
CA ASP A 176 -5.91 13.44 -14.75
C ASP A 176 -4.57 14.10 -15.10
N TYR A 177 -4.57 15.40 -15.39
CA TYR A 177 -3.37 16.13 -15.77
C TYR A 177 -2.23 16.01 -14.77
N SER A 178 -2.53 16.14 -13.47
CA SER A 178 -1.52 16.00 -12.40
C SER A 178 -0.93 14.58 -12.32
N LYS A 179 -1.74 13.56 -12.60
CA LYS A 179 -1.28 12.16 -12.63
C LYS A 179 -0.37 11.91 -13.82
N ALA A 180 -0.71 12.46 -14.99
CA ALA A 180 0.06 12.26 -16.21
C ALA A 180 1.41 13.00 -16.21
N VAL A 181 1.44 14.22 -15.68
CA VAL A 181 2.67 15.03 -15.57
C VAL A 181 3.55 14.55 -14.42
N GLY A 182 2.95 13.97 -13.38
CA GLY A 182 3.63 13.57 -12.15
C GLY A 182 4.10 14.77 -11.32
N GLN A 183 4.70 14.48 -10.18
CA GLN A 183 5.37 15.50 -9.38
C GLN A 183 6.75 15.79 -10.02
N LYS A 184 6.92 16.98 -10.56
CA LYS A 184 8.25 17.46 -10.98
C LYS A 184 9.11 17.59 -9.73
N LYS A 185 10.21 16.84 -9.68
CA LYS A 185 11.33 17.12 -8.78
C LYS A 185 12.19 18.24 -9.37
#